data_c6c1edde9f993aaa24da97323f74852a
#
_entry.id   c6c1edde9f993aaa24da97323f74852a
#
_cell.length_a   1.000
_cell.length_b   1.000
_cell.length_c   1.000
_cell.angle_alpha   90.00
_cell.angle_beta   90.00
_cell.angle_gamma   90.00
#
_symmetry.space_group_name_H-M   'P 1'
#
loop_
_entity.id
_entity.type
_entity.pdbx_description
1 polymer ?
#
loop_
_entity_poly.entity_id
_entity_poly.type
_entity_poly.pdbx_seq_one_letter_code
_entity_poly.pdbx_strand_id
1 'polypeptide(L)'
;MQPPVKIYTLSTCGHCKVTKMFLDQCKIQYDCTDVDLLTGDEREAIIEEVKKLNERCTFPTIIIGDKVIVGFNEQEIRLILGI
;
A
#
# COMPACT_ATOMS: atom_id res chain seq x y z
N MET A 1 -18.23 0.75 -8.83
CA MET A 1 -16.90 0.43 -9.35
C MET A 1 -15.82 0.78 -8.34
N GLN A 2 -14.94 -0.16 -8.07
CA GLN A 2 -13.86 0.05 -7.10
C GLN A 2 -12.77 0.92 -7.72
N PRO A 3 -12.27 1.97 -7.03
CA PRO A 3 -11.10 2.68 -7.51
C PRO A 3 -9.88 1.77 -7.46
N PRO A 4 -8.86 2.01 -8.29
CA PRO A 4 -7.66 1.18 -8.26
C PRO A 4 -6.95 1.31 -6.91
N VAL A 5 -6.55 0.16 -6.35
CA VAL A 5 -5.83 0.11 -5.07
C VAL A 5 -4.46 -0.49 -5.31
N LYS A 6 -3.43 0.19 -4.85
CA LYS A 6 -2.06 -0.26 -4.93
C LYS A 6 -1.40 -0.09 -3.56
N ILE A 7 -0.69 -1.12 -3.11
CA ILE A 7 0.00 -1.04 -1.82
C ILE A 7 1.48 -1.37 -2.00
N TYR A 8 2.31 -0.59 -1.32
CA TYR A 8 3.73 -0.85 -1.21
C TYR A 8 4.00 -1.39 0.19
N THR A 9 4.63 -2.55 0.25
CA THR A 9 4.78 -3.32 1.49
C THR A 9 6.20 -3.84 1.64
N LEU A 10 6.47 -4.39 2.83
CA LEU A 10 7.66 -5.20 3.09
C LEU A 10 7.18 -6.59 3.46
N SER A 11 7.85 -7.63 2.97
CA SER A 11 7.42 -9.02 3.17
C SER A 11 7.40 -9.42 4.64
N THR A 12 8.21 -8.77 5.47
CA THR A 12 8.31 -9.07 6.91
C THR A 12 7.53 -8.09 7.80
N CYS A 13 6.79 -7.16 7.20
CA CYS A 13 6.09 -6.10 7.94
C CYS A 13 4.74 -6.60 8.48
N GLY A 14 4.56 -6.54 9.79
CA GLY A 14 3.31 -6.94 10.42
C GLY A 14 2.12 -6.09 10.01
N HIS A 15 2.29 -4.78 9.96
CA HIS A 15 1.21 -3.87 9.54
C HIS A 15 0.82 -4.08 8.08
N CYS A 16 1.79 -4.45 7.24
CA CYS A 16 1.51 -4.78 5.84
C CYS A 16 0.66 -6.05 5.73
N LYS A 17 0.94 -7.04 6.57
CA LYS A 17 0.16 -8.27 6.61
C LYS A 17 -1.29 -7.99 7.03
N VAL A 18 -1.47 -7.14 8.05
CA VAL A 18 -2.80 -6.74 8.51
C VAL A 18 -3.56 -6.03 7.39
N THR A 19 -2.88 -5.14 6.66
CA THR A 19 -3.47 -4.44 5.53
C THR A 19 -3.97 -5.42 4.47
N LYS A 20 -3.13 -6.38 4.08
CA LYS A 20 -3.51 -7.40 3.09
C LYS A 20 -4.70 -8.21 3.56
N MET A 21 -4.69 -8.65 4.81
CA MET A 21 -5.78 -9.42 5.39
C MET A 21 -7.08 -8.63 5.38
N PHE A 22 -7.02 -7.36 5.76
CA PHE A 22 -8.20 -6.50 5.76
C PHE A 22 -8.78 -6.34 4.36
N LEU A 23 -7.94 -6.06 3.37
CA LEU A 23 -8.39 -5.90 1.99
C LEU A 23 -8.97 -7.21 1.43
N ASP A 24 -8.35 -8.34 1.77
CA ASP A 24 -8.84 -9.65 1.35
C ASP A 24 -10.21 -9.97 1.98
N GLN A 25 -10.39 -9.66 3.26
CA GLN A 25 -11.66 -9.87 3.95
C GLN A 25 -12.77 -9.02 3.35
N CYS A 26 -12.44 -7.82 2.91
CA CYS A 26 -13.40 -6.92 2.27
C CYS A 26 -13.60 -7.23 0.79
N LYS A 27 -12.92 -8.24 0.26
CA LYS A 27 -12.98 -8.65 -1.15
C LYS A 27 -12.56 -7.51 -2.10
N ILE A 28 -11.57 -6.72 -1.66
CA ILE A 28 -11.04 -5.62 -2.43
C ILE A 28 -9.86 -6.13 -3.27
N GLN A 29 -9.89 -5.87 -4.58
CA GLN A 29 -8.77 -6.19 -5.45
C GLN A 29 -7.71 -5.10 -5.33
N TYR A 30 -6.45 -5.51 -5.20
CA TYR A 30 -5.34 -4.58 -5.04
C TYR A 30 -4.07 -5.16 -5.67
N ASP A 31 -3.17 -4.26 -6.07
CA ASP A 31 -1.82 -4.63 -6.50
C ASP A 31 -0.88 -4.44 -5.32
N CYS A 32 -0.11 -5.46 -5.00
CA CYS A 32 0.84 -5.42 -3.90
C CYS A 32 2.26 -5.56 -4.42
N THR A 33 3.14 -4.66 -3.99
CA THR A 33 4.57 -4.72 -4.29
C THR A 33 5.34 -4.83 -2.99
N ASP A 34 5.99 -5.97 -2.76
CA ASP A 34 6.91 -6.14 -1.62
C ASP A 34 8.26 -5.57 -2.03
N VAL A 35 8.53 -4.34 -1.58
CA VAL A 35 9.69 -3.57 -2.00
C VAL A 35 11.01 -4.24 -1.63
N ASP A 36 11.04 -4.93 -0.50
CA ASP A 36 12.25 -5.62 -0.03
C ASP A 36 12.62 -6.83 -0.90
N LEU A 37 11.69 -7.33 -1.73
CA LEU A 37 11.95 -8.45 -2.63
C LEU A 37 12.46 -7.99 -3.98
N LEU A 38 12.40 -6.69 -4.27
CA LEU A 38 12.94 -6.12 -5.49
C LEU A 38 14.46 -5.95 -5.36
N THR A 39 15.15 -5.92 -6.49
CA THR A 39 16.61 -5.78 -6.51
C THR A 39 17.05 -4.73 -7.53
N GLY A 40 18.26 -4.17 -7.34
CA GLY A 40 18.90 -3.29 -8.29
C GLY A 40 18.10 -2.03 -8.61
N ASP A 41 18.07 -1.68 -9.88
CA ASP A 41 17.43 -0.45 -10.36
C ASP A 41 15.93 -0.45 -10.14
N GLU A 42 15.31 -1.61 -10.21
CA GLU A 42 13.87 -1.74 -9.98
C GLU A 42 13.50 -1.34 -8.55
N ARG A 43 14.29 -1.80 -7.59
CA ARG A 43 14.09 -1.44 -6.18
C ARG A 43 14.28 0.06 -5.97
N GLU A 44 15.34 0.63 -6.54
CA GLU A 44 15.62 2.06 -6.42
C GLU A 44 14.51 2.91 -7.02
N ALA A 45 14.00 2.52 -8.18
CA ALA A 45 12.92 3.25 -8.85
C ALA A 45 11.66 3.24 -7.99
N ILE A 46 11.30 2.10 -7.41
CA ILE A 46 10.12 1.99 -6.57
C ILE A 46 10.29 2.77 -5.26
N ILE A 47 11.47 2.72 -4.65
CA ILE A 47 11.74 3.49 -3.43
C ILE A 47 11.60 4.99 -3.69
N GLU A 48 12.11 5.47 -4.83
CA GLU A 48 11.95 6.89 -5.20
C GLU A 48 10.48 7.25 -5.37
N GLU A 49 9.69 6.37 -5.98
CA GLU A 49 8.26 6.59 -6.14
C GLU A 49 7.55 6.65 -4.79
N VAL A 50 7.88 5.74 -3.88
CA VAL A 50 7.31 5.73 -2.53
C VAL A 50 7.67 7.01 -1.77
N LYS A 51 8.90 7.48 -1.88
CA LYS A 51 9.33 8.71 -1.22
C LYS A 51 8.57 9.94 -1.70
N LYS A 52 8.18 9.97 -2.97
CA LYS A 52 7.36 11.07 -3.51
C LYS A 52 5.96 11.07 -2.92
N LEU A 53 5.44 9.90 -2.60
CA LEU A 53 4.09 9.74 -2.03
C LEU A 53 4.11 9.84 -0.52
N ASN A 54 5.21 9.42 0.10
CA ASN A 54 5.37 9.33 1.54
C ASN A 54 6.83 9.66 1.87
N GLU A 55 7.09 10.89 2.31
CA GLU A 55 8.44 11.38 2.59
C GLU A 55 9.22 10.52 3.56
N ARG A 56 8.53 9.90 4.52
CA ARG A 56 9.16 9.03 5.52
C ARG A 56 9.54 7.67 4.97
N CYS A 57 9.03 7.33 3.79
CA CYS A 57 9.27 6.03 3.14
C CYS A 57 8.98 4.87 4.11
N THR A 58 7.82 4.94 4.77
CA THR A 58 7.38 3.90 5.71
C THR A 58 6.37 2.97 5.02
N PHE A 59 6.12 1.81 5.62
CA PHE A 59 5.24 0.81 5.05
C PHE A 59 4.18 0.37 6.05
N PRO A 60 2.99 0.03 5.58
CA PRO A 60 2.55 0.08 4.19
C PRO A 60 2.30 1.51 3.70
N THR A 61 2.47 1.74 2.41
CA THR A 61 2.01 2.95 1.73
C THR A 61 0.88 2.51 0.80
N ILE A 62 -0.30 3.06 0.98
CA ILE A 62 -1.52 2.62 0.29
C ILE A 62 -2.01 3.72 -0.63
N ILE A 63 -2.25 3.38 -1.89
CA ILE A 63 -2.78 4.32 -2.88
C ILE A 63 -4.15 3.83 -3.31
N ILE A 64 -5.17 4.66 -3.12
CA ILE A 64 -6.53 4.35 -3.55
C ILE A 64 -6.99 5.47 -4.48
N GLY A 65 -7.03 5.17 -5.77
CA GLY A 65 -7.27 6.19 -6.78
C GLY A 65 -6.18 7.24 -6.74
N ASP A 66 -6.54 8.48 -6.38
CA ASP A 66 -5.59 9.58 -6.22
C ASP A 66 -5.27 9.90 -4.76
N LYS A 67 -5.73 9.06 -3.82
CA LYS A 67 -5.50 9.26 -2.39
C LYS A 67 -4.36 8.39 -1.89
N VAL A 68 -3.55 8.92 -0.99
CA VAL A 68 -2.43 8.20 -0.37
C VAL A 68 -2.66 8.08 1.13
N ILE A 69 -2.53 6.86 1.65
CA ILE A 69 -2.63 6.57 3.08
C ILE A 69 -1.29 6.05 3.54
N VAL A 70 -0.72 6.69 4.56
CA VAL A 70 0.55 6.28 5.15
C VAL A 70 0.27 5.43 6.38
N GLY A 71 0.68 4.16 6.31
CA GLY A 71 0.40 3.19 7.35
C GLY A 71 -0.98 2.57 7.20
N PHE A 72 -1.31 1.63 8.10
CA PHE A 72 -2.63 1.00 8.08
C PHE A 72 -3.61 1.84 8.87
N ASN A 73 -4.65 2.33 8.21
CA ASN A 73 -5.72 3.10 8.84
C ASN A 73 -7.05 2.58 8.29
N GLU A 74 -7.67 1.68 9.04
CA GLU A 74 -8.90 1.02 8.62
C GLU A 74 -10.03 2.02 8.34
N GLN A 75 -10.20 3.01 9.21
CA GLN A 75 -11.28 3.99 9.07
C GLN A 75 -11.12 4.80 7.79
N GLU A 76 -9.92 5.25 7.50
CA GLU A 76 -9.64 6.03 6.31
C GLU A 76 -9.83 5.20 5.04
N ILE A 77 -9.37 3.95 5.06
CA ILE A 77 -9.57 3.04 3.94
C ILE A 77 -11.06 2.84 3.67
N ARG A 78 -11.85 2.61 4.72
CA ARG A 78 -13.30 2.44 4.59
C ARG A 78 -13.98 3.68 4.02
N LEU A 79 -13.59 4.85 4.50
CA LEU A 79 -14.16 6.10 4.01
C LEU A 79 -13.88 6.31 2.52
N ILE A 80 -12.65 6.10 2.10
CA ILE A 80 -12.27 6.31 0.69
C ILE A 80 -12.93 5.29 -0.21
N LEU A 81 -13.02 4.04 0.22
CA LEU A 81 -13.63 2.96 -0.57
C LEU A 81 -15.15 2.90 -0.45
N GLY A 82 -15.73 3.60 0.52
CA GLY A 82 -17.17 3.59 0.73
C GLY A 82 -17.71 2.28 1.26
N ILE A 83 -16.96 1.64 2.14
CA ILE A 83 -17.34 0.34 2.69
C ILE A 83 -17.57 0.38 4.20
#